data_f4231ad0eff530a15b09dbb3665b46ad
#
_entry.id   f4231ad0eff530a15b09dbb3665b46ad
#
_cell.length_a   1.000
_cell.length_b   1.000
_cell.length_c   1.000
_cell.angle_alpha   90.00
_cell.angle_beta   90.00
_cell.angle_gamma   90.00
#
_symmetry.space_group_name_H-M   'P 1'
#
loop_
_entity.id
_entity.type
_entity.pdbx_description
1 polymer ?
#
loop_
_entity_poly.entity_id
_entity_poly.type
_entity_poly.pdbx_seq_one_letter_code
_entity_poly.pdbx_strand_id
1 'polypeptide(L)'
;MAQRELQFTQEGDVWVAEETVSNDYSLHLERKKGGYFHISQRSSDTGTFVPCALPPWLERTGQFIDHSFGHGVYPMHIKIVSETEVTMGTIREAES
;
A
#
# COMPACT_ATOMS: atom_id res chain seq x y z
N MET A 1 18.66 1.35 -4.68
CA MET A 1 17.23 1.43 -4.36
C MET A 1 16.67 0.04 -4.21
N ALA A 2 16.06 -0.24 -3.08
CA ALA A 2 15.55 -1.58 -2.78
C ALA A 2 14.12 -1.73 -3.29
N GLN A 3 13.89 -2.78 -4.04
CA GLN A 3 12.55 -3.16 -4.48
C GLN A 3 12.19 -4.49 -3.86
N ARG A 4 10.98 -4.58 -3.31
CA ARG A 4 10.47 -5.81 -2.70
C ARG A 4 9.12 -6.15 -3.29
N GLU A 5 8.80 -7.44 -3.32
CA GLU A 5 7.46 -7.87 -3.66
C GLU A 5 6.56 -7.77 -2.43
N LEU A 6 5.36 -7.28 -2.65
CA LEU A 6 4.33 -7.26 -1.61
C LEU A 6 3.64 -8.60 -1.59
N GLN A 7 3.42 -9.13 -0.38
CA GLN A 7 2.75 -10.41 -0.18
C GLN A 7 1.31 -10.13 0.22
N PHE A 8 0.39 -10.31 -0.72
CA PHE A 8 -1.03 -10.11 -0.46
C PHE A 8 -1.67 -11.41 -0.01
N THR A 9 -2.51 -11.32 1.02
CA THR A 9 -3.29 -12.42 1.55
C THR A 9 -4.76 -12.06 1.46
N GLN A 10 -5.57 -13.00 1.00
CA GLN A 10 -7.01 -12.79 0.95
C GLN A 10 -7.59 -12.88 2.37
N GLU A 11 -8.31 -11.85 2.78
CA GLU A 11 -9.01 -11.81 4.06
C GLU A 11 -10.46 -11.46 3.79
N GLY A 12 -11.32 -12.47 3.80
CA GLY A 12 -12.71 -12.28 3.41
C GLY A 12 -12.81 -11.87 1.94
N ASP A 13 -13.38 -10.71 1.70
CA ASP A 13 -13.64 -10.20 0.35
C ASP A 13 -12.53 -9.26 -0.16
N VAL A 14 -11.44 -9.12 0.60
CA VAL A 14 -10.38 -8.18 0.24
C VAL A 14 -9.01 -8.85 0.26
N TRP A 15 -8.04 -8.22 -0.37
CA TRP A 15 -6.65 -8.64 -0.41
C TRP A 15 -5.82 -7.63 0.35
N VAL A 16 -5.00 -8.10 1.30
CA VAL A 16 -4.30 -7.26 2.26
C VAL A 16 -2.81 -7.57 2.26
N ALA A 17 -1.99 -6.53 2.31
CA ALA A 17 -0.56 -6.65 2.52
C ALA A 17 -0.13 -5.64 3.58
N GLU A 18 0.80 -6.06 4.46
CA GLU A 18 1.38 -5.17 5.46
C GLU A 18 2.88 -5.07 5.23
N GLU A 19 3.42 -3.86 5.38
CA GLU A 19 4.83 -3.60 5.22
C GLU A 19 5.31 -2.57 6.23
N THR A 20 6.61 -2.61 6.50
CA THR A 20 7.25 -1.56 7.29
C THR A 20 8.19 -0.82 6.36
N VAL A 21 8.05 0.50 6.28
CA VAL A 21 8.89 1.34 5.42
C VAL A 21 9.76 2.25 6.26
N SER A 22 10.98 2.45 5.80
CA SER A 22 11.98 3.27 6.50
C SER A 22 12.28 4.57 5.76
N ASN A 23 11.61 4.81 4.64
CA ASN A 23 11.84 6.00 3.83
C ASN A 23 10.63 6.23 2.92
N ASP A 24 10.63 7.33 2.18
CA ASP A 24 9.63 7.57 1.16
C ASP A 24 9.59 6.38 0.20
N TYR A 25 8.41 6.07 -0.32
CA TYR A 25 8.25 4.85 -1.10
C TYR A 25 7.26 5.03 -2.24
N SER A 26 7.37 4.13 -3.22
CA SER A 26 6.45 4.05 -4.35
C SER A 26 5.85 2.66 -4.38
N LEU A 27 4.58 2.58 -4.75
CA LEU A 27 3.86 1.32 -4.91
C LEU A 27 3.48 1.13 -6.37
N HIS A 28 3.65 -0.09 -6.87
CA HIS A 28 3.14 -0.49 -8.16
C HIS A 28 2.29 -1.74 -7.98
N LEU A 29 1.02 -1.67 -8.33
CA LEU A 29 0.08 -2.77 -8.18
C LEU A 29 -0.59 -3.06 -9.51
N GLU A 30 -0.72 -4.34 -9.83
CA GLU A 30 -1.52 -4.82 -10.95
C GLU A 30 -2.58 -5.75 -10.39
N ARG A 31 -3.82 -5.53 -10.78
CA ARG A 31 -4.97 -6.26 -10.25
C ARG A 31 -5.75 -6.89 -11.40
N LYS A 32 -6.62 -7.85 -11.07
CA LYS A 32 -7.46 -8.49 -12.09
C LYS A 32 -8.44 -7.51 -12.71
N LYS A 33 -8.90 -6.53 -11.92
CA LYS A 33 -9.81 -5.48 -12.39
C LYS A 33 -9.72 -4.29 -11.45
N GLY A 34 -10.32 -3.17 -11.84
CA GLY A 34 -10.42 -1.98 -10.99
C GLY A 34 -11.34 -2.21 -9.81
N GLY A 35 -11.30 -1.30 -8.86
CA GLY A 35 -12.10 -1.34 -7.65
C GLY A 35 -11.51 -0.44 -6.58
N TYR A 36 -12.03 -0.56 -5.37
CA TYR A 36 -11.54 0.22 -4.25
C TYR A 36 -10.14 -0.22 -3.82
N PHE A 37 -9.40 0.76 -3.35
CA PHE A 37 -8.04 0.58 -2.87
C PHE A 37 -7.77 1.64 -1.83
N HIS A 38 -7.16 1.25 -0.71
CA HIS A 38 -6.72 2.25 0.26
C HIS A 38 -5.49 1.78 1.03
N ILE A 39 -4.81 2.75 1.64
CA ILE A 39 -3.67 2.51 2.49
C ILE A 39 -3.97 3.07 3.86
N SER A 40 -3.70 2.27 4.88
CA SER A 40 -3.73 2.70 6.27
C SER A 40 -2.31 2.69 6.81
N GLN A 41 -2.06 3.50 7.83
CA GLN A 41 -0.73 3.57 8.43
C GLN A 41 -0.81 3.64 9.93
N ARG A 42 0.29 3.27 10.59
CA ARG A 42 0.50 3.56 12.00
C ARG A 42 1.99 3.84 12.21
N SER A 43 2.29 4.88 12.97
CA SER A 43 3.67 5.24 13.31
C SER A 43 4.15 4.51 14.55
N SER A 44 3.24 3.84 15.26
CA SER A 44 3.52 3.09 16.47
C SER A 44 3.76 1.62 16.12
N ASP A 45 4.57 0.93 16.90
CA ASP A 45 4.75 -0.52 16.75
C ASP A 45 3.49 -1.27 17.17
N THR A 46 2.63 -0.63 17.92
CA THR A 46 1.34 -1.19 18.35
C THR A 46 0.25 -0.17 18.05
N GLY A 47 -0.98 -0.60 18.15
CA GLY A 47 -2.10 0.31 17.93
C GLY A 47 -2.85 -0.01 16.64
N THR A 48 -3.78 0.84 16.31
CA THR A 48 -4.69 0.63 15.19
C THR A 48 -4.17 1.32 13.93
N PHE A 49 -4.26 0.64 12.79
CA PHE A 49 -4.00 1.27 11.51
C PHE A 49 -5.09 2.30 11.23
N VAL A 50 -4.67 3.48 10.75
CA VAL A 50 -5.57 4.59 10.48
C VAL A 50 -5.47 4.92 8.99
N PRO A 51 -6.61 5.08 8.28
CA PRO A 51 -6.57 5.39 6.86
C PRO A 51 -5.78 6.65 6.55
N CYS A 52 -4.93 6.57 5.55
CA CYS A 52 -4.21 7.74 5.05
C CYS A 52 -5.16 8.67 4.31
N ALA A 53 -4.85 9.96 4.33
CA ALA A 53 -5.56 10.91 3.49
C ALA A 53 -5.07 10.71 2.05
N LEU A 54 -5.87 10.01 1.25
CA LEU A 54 -5.53 9.73 -0.14
C LEU A 54 -6.29 10.65 -1.09
N PRO A 55 -5.70 10.99 -2.24
CA PRO A 55 -6.46 11.67 -3.27
C PRO A 55 -7.68 10.83 -3.67
N PRO A 56 -8.83 11.47 -3.98
CA PRO A 56 -10.06 10.71 -4.29
C PRO A 56 -9.91 9.67 -5.40
N TRP A 57 -9.02 9.90 -6.37
CA TRP A 57 -8.84 8.96 -7.46
C TRP A 57 -8.15 7.66 -7.04
N LEU A 58 -7.58 7.60 -5.84
CA LEU A 58 -6.96 6.37 -5.33
C LEU A 58 -7.96 5.50 -4.59
N GLU A 59 -9.11 6.03 -4.20
CA GLU A 59 -10.13 5.25 -3.51
C GLU A 59 -10.82 4.26 -4.44
N ARG A 60 -11.06 4.69 -5.68
CA ARG A 60 -11.64 3.82 -6.69
C ARG A 60 -10.84 4.00 -7.96
N THR A 61 -9.96 3.04 -8.23
CA THR A 61 -9.01 3.14 -9.32
C THR A 61 -9.21 2.05 -10.35
N GLY A 62 -8.47 2.17 -11.45
CA GLY A 62 -8.43 1.13 -12.46
C GLY A 62 -7.61 -0.07 -12.03
N GLN A 63 -7.33 -0.92 -13.01
CA GLN A 63 -6.59 -2.16 -12.81
C GLN A 63 -5.16 -1.94 -12.32
N PHE A 64 -4.53 -0.88 -12.80
CA PHE A 64 -3.12 -0.59 -12.51
C PHE A 64 -3.00 0.63 -11.60
N ILE A 65 -2.14 0.52 -10.59
CA ILE A 65 -1.87 1.59 -9.63
C ILE A 65 -0.36 1.80 -9.57
N ASP A 66 0.06 3.06 -9.67
CA ASP A 66 1.47 3.41 -9.49
C ASP A 66 1.49 4.78 -8.84
N HIS A 67 1.96 4.83 -7.60
CA HIS A 67 1.90 6.07 -6.83
C HIS A 67 3.04 6.13 -5.82
N SER A 68 3.51 7.35 -5.58
CA SER A 68 4.58 7.61 -4.63
C SER A 68 4.04 8.31 -3.39
N PHE A 69 4.57 7.91 -2.26
CA PHE A 69 4.20 8.46 -0.95
C PHE A 69 5.44 8.98 -0.24
N GLY A 70 5.25 10.05 0.52
CA GLY A 70 6.34 10.65 1.26
C GLY A 70 5.84 11.46 2.45
N HIS A 71 6.76 12.15 3.09
CA HIS A 71 6.50 13.05 4.21
C HIS A 71 6.03 12.35 5.50
N GLY A 72 6.37 11.08 5.65
CA GLY A 72 6.07 10.37 6.87
C GLY A 72 7.20 10.48 7.89
N VAL A 73 6.92 10.03 9.11
CA VAL A 73 7.94 9.82 10.14
C VAL A 73 8.27 8.34 10.14
N TYR A 74 9.52 8.01 9.94
CA TYR A 74 9.94 6.63 9.73
C TYR A 74 10.69 6.06 10.92
N PRO A 75 10.66 4.73 11.15
CA PRO A 75 9.94 3.75 10.34
C PRO A 75 8.42 3.84 10.55
N MET A 76 7.67 3.44 9.54
CA MET A 76 6.22 3.49 9.56
C MET A 76 5.64 2.18 9.05
N HIS A 77 4.60 1.70 9.71
CA HIS A 77 3.88 0.50 9.26
C HIS A 77 2.74 0.91 8.34
N ILE A 78 2.60 0.20 7.24
CA ILE A 78 1.51 0.46 6.29
C ILE A 78 0.72 -0.82 6.05
N LYS A 79 -0.56 -0.65 5.76
CA LYS A 79 -1.47 -1.75 5.43
C LYS A 79 -2.20 -1.37 4.15
N ILE A 80 -2.03 -2.19 3.12
CA ILE A 80 -2.59 -1.95 1.80
C ILE A 80 -3.76 -2.88 1.62
N VAL A 81 -4.93 -2.33 1.28
CA VAL A 81 -6.15 -3.11 1.11
C VAL A 81 -6.70 -2.88 -0.29
N SER A 82 -6.95 -3.97 -1.02
CA SER A 82 -7.54 -3.93 -2.35
C SER A 82 -8.82 -4.75 -2.38
N GLU A 83 -9.86 -4.19 -2.98
CA GLU A 83 -11.14 -4.88 -3.16
C GLU A 83 -11.02 -6.02 -4.17
N THR A 84 -10.09 -5.92 -5.12
CA THR A 84 -9.93 -6.90 -6.17
C THR A 84 -8.57 -7.59 -6.05
N GLU A 85 -8.48 -8.80 -6.59
CA GLU A 85 -7.27 -9.61 -6.46
C GLU A 85 -6.05 -8.90 -7.08
N VAL A 86 -4.98 -8.82 -6.31
CA VAL A 86 -3.71 -8.26 -6.76
C VAL A 86 -2.89 -9.37 -7.38
N THR A 87 -2.54 -9.20 -8.65
CA THR A 87 -1.76 -10.19 -9.39
C THR A 87 -0.27 -9.89 -9.33
N MET A 88 0.09 -8.62 -9.09
CA MET A 88 1.48 -8.22 -8.93
C MET A 88 1.51 -6.98 -8.03
N GLY A 89 2.39 -6.98 -7.07
CA GLY A 89 2.58 -5.82 -6.21
C GLY A 89 4.02 -5.67 -5.81
N THR A 90 4.56 -4.47 -5.96
CA THR A 90 5.93 -4.16 -5.55
C THR A 90 5.96 -2.86 -4.79
N ILE A 91 6.95 -2.74 -3.91
CA ILE A 91 7.23 -1.51 -3.17
C ILE A 91 8.71 -1.19 -3.34
N ARG A 92 9.00 0.07 -3.55
CA ARG A 92 10.39 0.55 -3.68
C ARG A 92 10.56 1.75 -2.79
N GLU A 93 11.54 1.68 -1.89
CA GLU A 93 11.84 2.78 -0.97
C GLU A 93 12.98 3.62 -1.53
N ALA A 94 12.92 4.93 -1.26
CA ALA A 94 13.99 5.83 -1.63
C ALA A 94 15.28 5.46 -0.87
N GLU A 95 16.41 5.73 -1.48
CA GLU A 95 17.70 5.56 -0.82
C GLU A 95 17.93 6.72 0.16
N SER A 96 18.48 6.39 1.30
CA SER A 96 18.83 7.38 2.30
C SER A 96 20.24 7.91 2.11
#